data_f213a086287c43679ed680e1857115f4
#
_entry.id   f213a086287c43679ed680e1857115f4
#
_cell.length_a   1.000
_cell.length_b   1.000
_cell.length_c   1.000
_cell.angle_alpha   90.00
_cell.angle_beta   90.00
_cell.angle_gamma   90.00
#
_symmetry.space_group_name_H-M   'P 1'
#
loop_
_entity.id
_entity.type
_entity.pdbx_description
1 polymer ?
#
loop_
_entity_poly.entity_id
_entity_poly.type
_entity_poly.pdbx_seq_one_letter_code
_entity_poly.pdbx_strand_id
1 'polypeptide(L)'
;AGTKRYRFGNQGRIGEWNFARLLESIGPLMSDPERLYEALDYYRESYQAHDRNVWAAKLGLGELRPEDEELISGLVSNLEMVETDMTILFRSLSNLSSPDVSQIEFAFYDPETIPAQEWGQWLSEWWQRVDGQPDLEAMRLANPKYVLRNWMAQLAIDAAEKGDYSVANELHEMLKAPYDEQPEHEGQW
;
A
#
# COMPACT_ATOMS: atom_id res chain seq x y z
N ALA A 1 3.98 -0.96 25.44
CA ALA A 1 3.82 -0.98 23.98
C ALA A 1 2.68 -0.03 23.64
N GLY A 2 3.00 1.10 23.00
CA GLY A 2 2.02 2.11 22.64
C GLY A 2 0.97 1.56 21.67
N THR A 3 -0.17 2.24 21.61
CA THR A 3 -1.40 1.86 20.89
C THR A 3 -1.26 1.75 19.36
N LYS A 4 -0.03 1.71 18.79
CA LYS A 4 0.23 1.73 17.33
C LYS A 4 -0.67 2.73 16.56
N ARG A 5 -0.96 3.88 17.19
CA ARG A 5 -1.91 4.90 16.69
C ARG A 5 -1.64 5.31 15.25
N TYR A 6 -0.37 5.41 14.87
CA TYR A 6 0.08 5.87 13.57
C TYR A 6 0.50 4.72 12.63
N ARG A 7 0.08 3.47 12.92
CA ARG A 7 0.31 2.38 11.99
C ARG A 7 -0.39 2.64 10.65
N PHE A 8 0.11 2.04 9.58
CA PHE A 8 -0.40 2.24 8.21
C PHE A 8 -1.93 2.08 8.13
N GLY A 9 -2.49 0.98 8.63
CA GLY A 9 -3.93 0.72 8.62
C GLY A 9 -4.80 1.69 9.44
N ASN A 10 -4.20 2.62 10.20
CA ASN A 10 -4.93 3.65 10.94
C ASN A 10 -4.85 5.04 10.27
N GLN A 11 -4.16 5.17 9.16
CA GLN A 11 -3.89 6.47 8.51
C GLN A 11 -5.17 7.26 8.22
N GLY A 12 -6.19 6.62 7.63
CA GLY A 12 -7.47 7.26 7.33
C GLY A 12 -8.16 7.82 8.56
N ARG A 13 -8.27 6.99 9.62
CA ARG A 13 -8.91 7.41 10.88
C ARG A 13 -8.14 8.52 11.59
N ILE A 14 -6.81 8.47 11.57
CA ILE A 14 -5.99 9.51 12.18
C ILE A 14 -6.01 10.78 11.34
N GLY A 15 -6.06 10.68 10.00
CA GLY A 15 -6.26 11.81 9.11
C GLY A 15 -7.58 12.53 9.39
N GLU A 16 -8.68 11.80 9.51
CA GLU A 16 -9.98 12.35 9.91
C GLU A 16 -9.92 13.06 11.26
N TRP A 17 -9.33 12.42 12.27
CA TRP A 17 -9.17 13.01 13.59
C TRP A 17 -8.36 14.31 13.54
N ASN A 18 -7.24 14.34 12.81
CA ASN A 18 -6.42 15.53 12.65
C ASN A 18 -7.19 16.64 11.94
N PHE A 19 -7.94 16.29 10.89
CA PHE A 19 -8.76 17.25 10.16
C PHE A 19 -9.87 17.83 11.05
N ALA A 20 -10.56 17.01 11.85
CA ALA A 20 -11.54 17.48 12.82
C ALA A 20 -10.92 18.47 13.85
N ARG A 21 -9.71 18.19 14.36
CA ARG A 21 -8.98 19.12 15.26
C ARG A 21 -8.62 20.44 14.57
N LEU A 22 -8.24 20.39 13.30
CA LEU A 22 -8.00 21.59 12.51
C LEU A 22 -9.30 22.41 12.37
N LEU A 23 -10.41 21.78 11.98
CA LEU A 23 -11.72 22.44 11.85
C LEU A 23 -12.15 23.11 13.15
N GLU A 24 -12.00 22.42 14.28
CA GLU A 24 -12.29 23.00 15.61
C GLU A 24 -11.43 24.23 15.92
N SER A 25 -10.15 24.23 15.53
CA SER A 25 -9.24 25.35 15.79
C SER A 25 -9.59 26.60 14.97
N ILE A 26 -10.14 26.43 13.79
CA ILE A 26 -10.56 27.56 12.92
C ILE A 26 -12.04 27.96 13.13
N GLY A 27 -12.80 27.14 13.85
CA GLY A 27 -14.21 27.38 14.13
C GLY A 27 -14.55 28.79 14.63
N PRO A 28 -13.78 29.36 15.60
CA PRO A 28 -14.01 30.72 16.08
C PRO A 28 -13.87 31.82 15.02
N LEU A 29 -13.23 31.52 13.89
CA LEU A 29 -13.03 32.44 12.76
C LEU A 29 -14.14 32.35 11.71
N MET A 30 -15.02 31.33 11.82
CA MET A 30 -16.07 31.08 10.82
C MET A 30 -17.36 31.77 11.24
N SER A 31 -17.98 32.45 10.25
CA SER A 31 -19.33 33.03 10.43
C SER A 31 -20.45 31.99 10.41
N ASP A 32 -20.18 30.82 9.82
CA ASP A 32 -21.11 29.71 9.68
C ASP A 32 -20.42 28.40 10.11
N PRO A 33 -20.61 27.96 11.37
CA PRO A 33 -20.00 26.73 11.87
C PRO A 33 -20.53 25.44 11.23
N GLU A 34 -21.72 25.44 10.59
CA GLU A 34 -22.27 24.25 9.94
C GLU A 34 -21.39 23.79 8.78
N ARG A 35 -20.74 24.73 8.08
CA ARG A 35 -19.79 24.43 7.01
C ARG A 35 -18.59 23.56 7.46
N LEU A 36 -18.26 23.57 8.74
CA LEU A 36 -17.19 22.72 9.27
C LEU A 36 -17.61 21.26 9.32
N TYR A 37 -18.87 20.98 9.61
CA TYR A 37 -19.40 19.61 9.57
C TYR A 37 -19.52 19.13 8.13
N GLU A 38 -20.01 19.95 7.22
CA GLU A 38 -20.04 19.65 5.77
C GLU A 38 -18.63 19.30 5.25
N ALA A 39 -17.62 20.06 5.65
CA ALA A 39 -16.23 19.79 5.27
C ALA A 39 -15.72 18.43 5.81
N LEU A 40 -16.11 18.06 7.04
CA LEU A 40 -15.73 16.79 7.62
C LEU A 40 -16.42 15.62 6.90
N ASP A 41 -17.69 15.76 6.56
CA ASP A 41 -18.44 14.75 5.82
C ASP A 41 -17.89 14.61 4.39
N TYR A 42 -17.57 15.71 3.73
CA TYR A 42 -16.89 15.69 2.43
C TYR A 42 -15.53 14.97 2.49
N TYR A 43 -14.75 15.19 3.57
CA TYR A 43 -13.50 14.46 3.79
C TYR A 43 -13.74 12.94 3.86
N ARG A 44 -14.73 12.50 4.64
CA ARG A 44 -15.09 11.07 4.79
C ARG A 44 -15.47 10.43 3.47
N GLU A 45 -16.37 11.06 2.73
CA GLU A 45 -16.84 10.58 1.44
C GLU A 45 -15.71 10.51 0.41
N SER A 46 -14.90 11.59 0.33
CA SER A 46 -13.76 11.66 -0.57
C SER A 46 -12.70 10.62 -0.23
N TYR A 47 -12.42 10.40 1.06
CA TYR A 47 -11.48 9.39 1.51
C TYR A 47 -11.94 7.98 1.12
N GLN A 48 -13.20 7.64 1.40
CA GLN A 48 -13.77 6.33 1.05
C GLN A 48 -13.75 6.08 -0.46
N ALA A 49 -14.15 7.06 -1.24
CA ALA A 49 -14.13 6.95 -2.71
C ALA A 49 -12.70 6.75 -3.24
N HIS A 50 -11.73 7.49 -2.68
CA HIS A 50 -10.33 7.37 -3.08
C HIS A 50 -9.74 6.03 -2.65
N ASP A 51 -9.99 5.57 -1.44
CA ASP A 51 -9.55 4.28 -0.91
C ASP A 51 -10.03 3.12 -1.80
N ARG A 52 -11.33 3.14 -2.19
CA ARG A 52 -11.88 2.16 -3.14
C ARG A 52 -11.14 2.16 -4.49
N ASN A 53 -10.85 3.34 -5.03
CA ASN A 53 -10.12 3.46 -6.29
C ASN A 53 -8.68 2.93 -6.16
N VAL A 54 -8.03 3.18 -5.04
CA VAL A 54 -6.67 2.66 -4.76
C VAL A 54 -6.68 1.13 -4.70
N TRP A 55 -7.65 0.51 -4.01
CA TRP A 55 -7.78 -0.94 -3.97
C TRP A 55 -8.04 -1.53 -5.37
N ALA A 56 -8.95 -0.91 -6.13
CA ALA A 56 -9.23 -1.34 -7.51
C ALA A 56 -7.97 -1.33 -8.38
N ALA A 57 -7.21 -0.24 -8.33
CA ALA A 57 -5.98 -0.09 -9.11
C ALA A 57 -4.90 -1.08 -8.66
N LYS A 58 -4.69 -1.25 -7.34
CA LYS A 58 -3.69 -2.17 -6.79
C LYS A 58 -3.94 -3.63 -7.17
N LEU A 59 -5.18 -4.02 -7.28
CA LEU A 59 -5.60 -5.38 -7.60
C LEU A 59 -5.98 -5.57 -9.08
N GLY A 60 -5.88 -4.53 -9.92
CA GLY A 60 -6.21 -4.61 -11.35
C GLY A 60 -7.68 -4.91 -11.63
N LEU A 61 -8.59 -4.49 -10.72
CA LEU A 61 -10.01 -4.82 -10.81
C LEU A 61 -10.79 -3.89 -11.77
N GLY A 62 -10.14 -2.81 -12.24
CA GLY A 62 -10.82 -1.75 -12.95
C GLY A 62 -11.76 -0.97 -12.04
N GLU A 63 -13.05 -1.25 -12.08
CA GLU A 63 -14.04 -0.67 -11.18
C GLU A 63 -14.42 -1.65 -10.06
N LEU A 64 -14.45 -1.17 -8.80
CA LEU A 64 -14.88 -1.98 -7.67
C LEU A 64 -16.39 -2.24 -7.71
N ARG A 65 -16.73 -3.53 -7.58
CA ARG A 65 -18.09 -4.03 -7.38
C ARG A 65 -18.36 -4.24 -5.88
N PRO A 66 -19.62 -4.30 -5.45
CA PRO A 66 -19.95 -4.61 -4.06
C PRO A 66 -19.34 -5.93 -3.56
N GLU A 67 -19.24 -6.93 -4.43
CA GLU A 67 -18.69 -8.26 -4.13
C GLU A 67 -17.17 -8.24 -3.88
N ASP A 68 -16.47 -7.24 -4.38
CA ASP A 68 -15.02 -7.11 -4.21
C ASP A 68 -14.62 -6.75 -2.76
N GLU A 69 -15.57 -6.33 -1.93
CA GLU A 69 -15.31 -6.07 -0.51
C GLU A 69 -14.92 -7.36 0.24
N GLU A 70 -15.52 -8.50 -0.12
CA GLU A 70 -15.15 -9.80 0.43
C GLU A 70 -13.74 -10.21 -0.02
N LEU A 71 -13.40 -9.97 -1.28
CA LEU A 71 -12.07 -10.24 -1.83
C LEU A 71 -10.99 -9.40 -1.11
N ILE A 72 -11.24 -8.11 -0.92
CA ILE A 72 -10.32 -7.21 -0.21
C ILE A 72 -10.19 -7.63 1.26
N SER A 73 -11.30 -7.94 1.92
CA SER A 73 -11.31 -8.42 3.30
C SER A 73 -10.55 -9.73 3.48
N GLY A 74 -10.68 -10.65 2.52
CA GLY A 74 -9.94 -11.91 2.47
C GLY A 74 -8.43 -11.67 2.36
N LEU A 75 -8.00 -10.74 1.49
CA LEU A 75 -6.60 -10.34 1.38
C LEU A 75 -6.07 -9.78 2.70
N VAL A 76 -6.81 -8.86 3.32
CA VAL A 76 -6.40 -8.28 4.62
C VAL A 76 -6.30 -9.37 5.70
N SER A 77 -7.22 -10.31 5.72
CA SER A 77 -7.18 -11.46 6.65
C SER A 77 -5.95 -12.32 6.41
N ASN A 78 -5.60 -12.63 5.16
CA ASN A 78 -4.40 -13.39 4.82
C ASN A 78 -3.11 -12.66 5.22
N LEU A 79 -3.06 -11.33 5.05
CA LEU A 79 -1.94 -10.49 5.49
C LEU A 79 -1.76 -10.47 7.03
N GLU A 80 -2.82 -10.72 7.78
CA GLU A 80 -2.77 -10.81 9.25
C GLU A 80 -2.32 -12.19 9.75
N MET A 81 -2.38 -13.24 8.92
CA MET A 81 -1.99 -14.61 9.29
C MET A 81 -0.49 -14.82 9.32
N VAL A 82 0.25 -14.17 8.43
CA VAL A 82 1.69 -14.36 8.24
C VAL A 82 2.39 -13.04 7.95
N GLU A 83 3.61 -12.90 8.45
CA GLU A 83 4.39 -11.67 8.23
C GLU A 83 4.77 -11.53 6.75
N THR A 84 4.20 -10.52 6.10
CA THR A 84 4.27 -10.32 4.66
C THR A 84 4.79 -8.93 4.33
N ASP A 85 5.72 -8.84 3.38
CA ASP A 85 6.09 -7.58 2.75
C ASP A 85 5.04 -7.16 1.73
N MET A 86 4.20 -6.20 2.10
CA MET A 86 3.10 -5.73 1.26
C MET A 86 3.57 -5.15 -0.08
N THR A 87 4.72 -4.48 -0.12
CA THR A 87 5.25 -3.88 -1.36
C THR A 87 5.64 -4.97 -2.34
N ILE A 88 6.39 -5.97 -1.86
CA ILE A 88 6.79 -7.13 -2.67
C ILE A 88 5.56 -7.92 -3.10
N LEU A 89 4.60 -8.15 -2.20
CA LEU A 89 3.36 -8.87 -2.53
C LEU A 89 2.59 -8.20 -3.69
N PHE A 90 2.27 -6.92 -3.55
CA PHE A 90 1.49 -6.22 -4.58
C PHE A 90 2.26 -6.12 -5.90
N ARG A 91 3.59 -5.98 -5.84
CA ARG A 91 4.41 -5.99 -7.06
C ARG A 91 4.44 -7.40 -7.69
N SER A 92 4.50 -8.46 -6.89
CA SER A 92 4.42 -9.85 -7.37
C SER A 92 3.07 -10.12 -8.03
N LEU A 93 1.96 -9.69 -7.43
CA LEU A 93 0.62 -9.77 -8.03
C LEU A 93 0.57 -9.10 -9.41
N SER A 94 1.32 -8.01 -9.60
CA SER A 94 1.42 -7.30 -10.88
C SER A 94 2.27 -8.03 -11.95
N ASN A 95 2.80 -9.19 -11.63
CA ASN A 95 3.62 -10.03 -12.53
C ASN A 95 3.11 -11.47 -12.64
N LEU A 96 1.97 -11.80 -12.02
CA LEU A 96 1.44 -13.16 -12.02
C LEU A 96 1.03 -13.61 -13.43
N SER A 97 1.37 -14.85 -13.74
CA SER A 97 0.92 -15.56 -14.96
C SER A 97 -0.15 -16.60 -14.69
N SER A 98 -0.35 -16.97 -13.42
CA SER A 98 -1.36 -17.93 -12.96
C SER A 98 -1.60 -17.73 -11.45
N PRO A 99 -2.71 -18.21 -10.88
CA PRO A 99 -3.01 -18.07 -9.45
C PRO A 99 -2.24 -19.10 -8.60
N ASP A 100 -0.90 -19.05 -8.66
CA ASP A 100 -0.01 -19.97 -7.98
C ASP A 100 0.72 -19.25 -6.83
N VAL A 101 0.59 -19.79 -5.61
CA VAL A 101 1.22 -19.26 -4.40
C VAL A 101 2.73 -19.17 -4.52
N SER A 102 3.37 -20.07 -5.28
CA SER A 102 4.82 -20.05 -5.48
C SER A 102 5.32 -18.76 -6.14
N GLN A 103 4.46 -18.07 -6.92
CA GLN A 103 4.82 -16.82 -7.59
C GLN A 103 4.82 -15.59 -6.66
N ILE A 104 4.30 -15.74 -5.44
CA ILE A 104 4.27 -14.68 -4.41
C ILE A 104 5.11 -15.03 -3.17
N GLU A 105 5.79 -16.17 -3.15
CA GLU A 105 6.52 -16.65 -1.97
C GLU A 105 7.60 -15.67 -1.47
N PHE A 106 8.23 -14.91 -2.37
CA PHE A 106 9.22 -13.89 -2.04
C PHE A 106 8.67 -12.73 -1.20
N ALA A 107 7.35 -12.58 -1.12
CA ALA A 107 6.72 -11.57 -0.29
C ALA A 107 6.66 -11.95 1.19
N PHE A 108 6.93 -13.20 1.55
CA PHE A 108 6.85 -13.70 2.91
C PHE A 108 8.22 -13.77 3.56
N TYR A 109 8.33 -13.30 4.81
CA TYR A 109 9.59 -13.35 5.56
C TYR A 109 10.01 -14.77 5.93
N ASP A 110 9.05 -15.68 6.10
CA ASP A 110 9.27 -17.10 6.35
C ASP A 110 8.37 -17.94 5.42
N PRO A 111 8.91 -18.45 4.28
CA PRO A 111 8.14 -19.23 3.33
C PRO A 111 7.55 -20.53 3.89
N GLU A 112 8.14 -21.10 4.97
CA GLU A 112 7.65 -22.34 5.60
C GLU A 112 6.35 -22.11 6.39
N THR A 113 6.02 -20.86 6.71
CA THR A 113 4.83 -20.50 7.48
C THR A 113 3.66 -20.03 6.61
N ILE A 114 3.81 -20.03 5.28
CA ILE A 114 2.76 -19.57 4.36
C ILE A 114 1.52 -20.44 4.52
N PRO A 115 0.33 -19.86 4.84
CA PRO A 115 -0.94 -20.59 4.82
C PRO A 115 -1.37 -20.78 3.36
N ALA A 116 -0.77 -21.82 2.73
CA ALA A 116 -0.86 -22.03 1.28
C ALA A 116 -2.28 -22.31 0.80
N GLN A 117 -3.15 -22.87 1.64
CA GLN A 117 -4.54 -23.12 1.31
C GLN A 117 -5.32 -21.81 1.20
N GLU A 118 -5.20 -20.94 2.18
CA GLU A 118 -5.89 -19.64 2.27
C GLU A 118 -5.42 -18.71 1.15
N TRP A 119 -4.11 -18.62 0.95
CA TRP A 119 -3.55 -17.84 -0.15
C TRP A 119 -3.92 -18.40 -1.52
N GLY A 120 -3.90 -19.72 -1.70
CA GLY A 120 -4.29 -20.37 -2.95
C GLY A 120 -5.77 -20.15 -3.28
N GLN A 121 -6.64 -20.21 -2.27
CA GLN A 121 -8.06 -19.90 -2.43
C GLN A 121 -8.24 -18.43 -2.85
N TRP A 122 -7.64 -17.49 -2.11
CA TRP A 122 -7.76 -16.06 -2.41
C TRP A 122 -7.23 -15.72 -3.81
N LEU A 123 -6.05 -16.24 -4.18
CA LEU A 123 -5.50 -16.05 -5.53
C LEU A 123 -6.42 -16.57 -6.62
N SER A 124 -7.07 -17.71 -6.39
CA SER A 124 -8.02 -18.30 -7.34
C SER A 124 -9.27 -17.42 -7.50
N GLU A 125 -9.81 -16.90 -6.40
CA GLU A 125 -10.96 -15.99 -6.40
C GLU A 125 -10.61 -14.67 -7.10
N TRP A 126 -9.46 -14.08 -6.78
CA TRP A 126 -8.97 -12.87 -7.44
C TRP A 126 -8.76 -13.10 -8.95
N TRP A 127 -8.13 -14.21 -9.33
CA TRP A 127 -7.88 -14.56 -10.72
C TRP A 127 -9.18 -14.74 -11.53
N GLN A 128 -10.18 -15.35 -10.92
CA GLN A 128 -11.52 -15.43 -11.52
C GLN A 128 -12.17 -14.05 -11.66
N ARG A 129 -12.04 -13.20 -10.64
CA ARG A 129 -12.62 -11.84 -10.66
C ARG A 129 -12.06 -10.98 -11.80
N VAL A 130 -10.81 -11.18 -12.18
CA VAL A 130 -10.15 -10.48 -13.30
C VAL A 130 -10.19 -11.29 -14.61
N ASP A 131 -11.02 -12.33 -14.68
CA ASP A 131 -11.17 -13.21 -15.86
C ASP A 131 -9.84 -13.81 -16.36
N GLY A 132 -8.88 -14.04 -15.44
CA GLY A 132 -7.54 -14.52 -15.76
C GLY A 132 -6.66 -13.52 -16.53
N GLN A 133 -7.09 -12.28 -16.64
CA GLN A 133 -6.43 -11.21 -17.40
C GLN A 133 -6.38 -9.91 -16.59
N PRO A 134 -5.64 -9.87 -15.45
CA PRO A 134 -5.51 -8.64 -14.71
C PRO A 134 -4.81 -7.55 -15.56
N ASP A 135 -5.18 -6.29 -15.34
CA ASP A 135 -4.49 -5.17 -15.96
C ASP A 135 -3.13 -4.94 -15.25
N LEU A 136 -2.14 -5.73 -15.66
CA LEU A 136 -0.81 -5.72 -15.06
C LEU A 136 -0.11 -4.37 -15.21
N GLU A 137 -0.38 -3.62 -16.29
CA GLU A 137 0.20 -2.29 -16.49
C GLU A 137 -0.38 -1.29 -15.48
N ALA A 138 -1.70 -1.23 -15.33
CA ALA A 138 -2.35 -0.39 -14.33
C ALA A 138 -1.91 -0.77 -12.91
N MET A 139 -1.78 -2.07 -12.62
CA MET A 139 -1.29 -2.55 -11.33
C MET A 139 0.14 -2.10 -11.05
N ARG A 140 1.04 -2.15 -12.01
CA ARG A 140 2.43 -1.67 -11.86
C ARG A 140 2.50 -0.17 -11.57
N LEU A 141 1.61 0.61 -12.18
CA LEU A 141 1.50 2.06 -11.90
C LEU A 141 0.91 2.37 -10.52
N ALA A 142 0.14 1.44 -9.93
CA ALA A 142 -0.44 1.58 -8.59
C ALA A 142 0.43 0.95 -7.48
N ASN A 143 1.33 0.04 -7.83
CA ASN A 143 2.15 -0.72 -6.89
C ASN A 143 3.64 -0.39 -7.10
N PRO A 144 4.25 0.44 -6.24
CA PRO A 144 5.65 0.82 -6.40
C PRO A 144 6.56 -0.42 -6.27
N LYS A 145 7.62 -0.45 -7.05
CA LYS A 145 8.69 -1.45 -6.93
C LYS A 145 9.65 -1.08 -5.79
N TYR A 146 9.93 0.21 -5.66
CA TYR A 146 10.86 0.72 -4.66
C TYR A 146 10.13 1.58 -3.62
N VAL A 147 10.39 1.31 -2.35
CA VAL A 147 9.96 2.14 -1.22
C VAL A 147 11.12 2.30 -0.26
N LEU A 148 11.27 3.48 0.33
CA LEU A 148 12.33 3.72 1.31
C LEU A 148 12.12 2.84 2.55
N ARG A 149 13.01 1.87 2.75
CA ARG A 149 13.04 1.01 3.94
C ARG A 149 13.90 1.64 5.04
N ASN A 150 13.60 1.34 6.30
CA ASN A 150 14.39 1.85 7.42
C ASN A 150 15.87 1.48 7.33
N TRP A 151 16.19 0.25 6.89
CA TRP A 151 17.58 -0.18 6.73
C TRP A 151 18.30 0.59 5.61
N MET A 152 17.63 0.93 4.51
CA MET A 152 18.19 1.76 3.42
C MET A 152 18.50 3.16 3.93
N ALA A 153 17.56 3.76 4.68
CA ALA A 153 17.76 5.06 5.31
C ALA A 153 18.93 5.03 6.30
N GLN A 154 19.08 3.94 7.07
CA GLN A 154 20.19 3.79 8.00
C GLN A 154 21.54 3.72 7.29
N LEU A 155 21.64 2.97 6.18
CA LEU A 155 22.87 2.94 5.36
C LEU A 155 23.25 4.34 4.85
N ALA A 156 22.26 5.11 4.41
CA ALA A 156 22.50 6.48 3.95
C ALA A 156 22.96 7.40 5.10
N ILE A 157 22.40 7.26 6.30
CA ILE A 157 22.80 8.00 7.50
C ILE A 157 24.23 7.64 7.88
N ASP A 158 24.57 6.35 7.98
CA ASP A 158 25.88 5.86 8.38
C ASP A 158 27.00 6.31 7.41
N ALA A 159 26.69 6.43 6.11
CA ALA A 159 27.59 6.99 5.11
C ALA A 159 27.72 8.52 5.26
N ALA A 160 26.61 9.23 5.41
CA ALA A 160 26.57 10.68 5.54
C ALA A 160 27.32 11.17 6.79
N GLU A 161 27.27 10.46 7.90
CA GLU A 161 28.04 10.75 9.13
C GLU A 161 29.55 10.71 8.90
N LYS A 162 30.01 9.99 7.87
CA LYS A 162 31.41 9.93 7.44
C LYS A 162 31.74 10.94 6.33
N GLY A 163 30.77 11.77 5.95
CA GLY A 163 30.89 12.76 4.87
C GLY A 163 30.62 12.21 3.48
N ASP A 164 30.14 10.97 3.35
CA ASP A 164 29.77 10.35 2.08
C ASP A 164 28.26 10.40 1.87
N TYR A 165 27.81 11.22 0.92
CA TYR A 165 26.40 11.40 0.58
C TYR A 165 25.97 10.58 -0.63
N SER A 166 26.84 9.70 -1.18
CA SER A 166 26.56 8.93 -2.40
C SER A 166 25.31 8.06 -2.26
N VAL A 167 25.18 7.33 -1.14
CA VAL A 167 24.04 6.46 -0.86
C VAL A 167 22.74 7.27 -0.76
N ALA A 168 22.77 8.41 -0.08
CA ALA A 168 21.59 9.27 0.03
C ALA A 168 21.14 9.81 -1.33
N ASN A 169 22.08 10.20 -2.18
CA ASN A 169 21.80 10.69 -3.53
C ASN A 169 21.26 9.56 -4.43
N GLU A 170 21.84 8.36 -4.36
CA GLU A 170 21.38 7.21 -5.11
C GLU A 170 19.94 6.84 -4.75
N LEU A 171 19.62 6.71 -3.44
CA LEU A 171 18.26 6.47 -2.98
C LEU A 171 17.31 7.57 -3.42
N HIS A 172 17.74 8.83 -3.38
CA HIS A 172 16.93 9.95 -3.83
C HIS A 172 16.59 9.84 -5.32
N GLU A 173 17.57 9.51 -6.18
CA GLU A 173 17.32 9.37 -7.62
C GLU A 173 16.39 8.16 -7.90
N MET A 174 16.66 7.01 -7.30
CA MET A 174 15.80 5.82 -7.43
C MET A 174 14.35 6.09 -7.02
N LEU A 175 14.15 6.80 -5.91
CA LEU A 175 12.80 7.07 -5.37
C LEU A 175 12.05 8.20 -6.10
N LYS A 176 12.64 8.86 -7.09
CA LYS A 176 11.90 9.76 -8.00
C LYS A 176 11.00 9.02 -8.98
N ALA A 177 11.35 7.78 -9.32
CA ALA A 177 10.59 6.93 -10.23
C ALA A 177 10.29 5.55 -9.58
N PRO A 178 9.57 5.51 -8.44
CA PRO A 178 9.47 4.30 -7.61
C PRO A 178 8.67 3.17 -8.25
N TYR A 179 7.95 3.45 -9.33
CA TYR A 179 7.15 2.48 -10.08
C TYR A 179 7.90 1.85 -11.25
N ASP A 180 9.03 2.44 -11.66
CA ASP A 180 9.83 1.99 -12.80
C ASP A 180 10.67 0.75 -12.45
N GLU A 181 11.06 -0.02 -13.46
CA GLU A 181 11.81 -1.27 -13.25
C GLU A 181 13.26 -1.05 -12.80
N GLN A 182 13.94 -0.02 -13.22
CA GLN A 182 15.29 0.40 -12.81
C GLN A 182 16.27 -0.79 -12.57
N PRO A 183 16.62 -1.58 -13.60
CA PRO A 183 17.40 -2.81 -13.43
C PRO A 183 18.79 -2.59 -12.83
N GLU A 184 19.33 -1.38 -12.93
CA GLU A 184 20.60 -0.97 -12.32
C GLU A 184 20.59 -1.01 -10.79
N HIS A 185 19.40 -0.98 -10.17
CA HIS A 185 19.22 -1.00 -8.73
C HIS A 185 18.79 -2.36 -8.15
N GLU A 186 18.37 -3.32 -9.00
CA GLU A 186 17.83 -4.62 -8.56
C GLU A 186 18.80 -5.49 -7.74
N GLY A 187 20.09 -5.29 -7.88
CA GLY A 187 21.10 -6.09 -7.16
C GLY A 187 21.44 -5.55 -5.77
N GLN A 188 21.00 -4.34 -5.46
CA GLN A 188 21.35 -3.62 -4.24
C GLN A 188 20.12 -3.26 -3.39
N TRP A 189 19.04 -2.90 -4.02
CA TRP A 189 17.79 -2.39 -3.41
C TRP A 189 16.57 -3.27 -3.79
#